data_4fde5af39d691926c7af3de1199a2175
#
_entry.id   4fde5af39d691926c7af3de1199a2175
#
_cell.length_a   1.000
_cell.length_b   1.000
_cell.length_c   1.000
_cell.angle_alpha   90.00
_cell.angle_beta   90.00
_cell.angle_gamma   90.00
#
_symmetry.space_group_name_H-M   'P 1'
#
loop_
_entity.id
_entity.type
_entity.pdbx_description
1 polymer ?
#
loop_
_entity_poly.entity_id
_entity_poly.type
_entity_poly.pdbx_seq_one_letter_code
_entity_poly.pdbx_strand_id
1 'polypeptide(L)'
;KSAYDRAIAAVPVVGSRLLSLSRSLRRSVVSFAQEPGRLFEDLGITYIGVIDGHDRAQMESAFESAFALQAPVLVHVRTQKGRGYRPAEADPVTFHGAALPQMAVGIPTDSYGKASGDPAPIAPKAPNYTAFFAAELIAAAATDRRIVAITAGMPTGTGLDRFAAAYPDRFYDVGIAEQHAVAAATGIAMGGGRPVVAIYSTFLQRAWDQIVHD
;
A
#
# COMPACT_ATOMS: atom_id res chain seq x y z
N LYS A 1 0.92 -28.17 -13.49
CA LYS A 1 2.32 -28.71 -13.47
C LYS A 1 3.11 -27.96 -14.52
N SER A 2 4.22 -27.30 -14.14
CA SER A 2 5.03 -26.49 -15.05
C SER A 2 5.72 -27.35 -16.13
N ALA A 3 6.08 -26.73 -17.26
CA ALA A 3 6.85 -27.38 -18.32
C ALA A 3 8.17 -27.95 -17.78
N TYR A 4 8.77 -27.29 -16.82
CA TYR A 4 9.95 -27.67 -16.07
C TYR A 4 9.77 -29.01 -15.30
N ASP A 5 8.65 -29.16 -14.54
CA ASP A 5 8.34 -30.40 -13.81
C ASP A 5 8.18 -31.59 -14.75
N ARG A 6 7.69 -31.37 -15.98
CA ARG A 6 7.53 -32.40 -16.99
C ARG A 6 8.86 -32.83 -17.60
N ALA A 7 9.77 -31.88 -17.86
CA ALA A 7 11.09 -32.14 -18.41
C ALA A 7 11.95 -32.95 -17.43
N ILE A 8 11.95 -32.63 -16.14
CA ILE A 8 12.69 -33.39 -15.12
C ILE A 8 12.09 -34.78 -14.89
N ALA A 9 10.76 -34.91 -14.92
CA ALA A 9 10.08 -36.19 -14.74
C ALA A 9 10.41 -37.20 -15.88
N ALA A 10 10.79 -36.69 -17.04
CA ALA A 10 11.11 -37.52 -18.20
C ALA A 10 12.51 -38.19 -18.12
N VAL A 11 13.35 -37.87 -17.12
CA VAL A 11 14.66 -38.48 -16.92
C VAL A 11 14.50 -39.83 -16.22
N PRO A 12 14.83 -40.97 -16.88
CA PRO A 12 14.68 -42.29 -16.29
C PRO A 12 15.53 -42.45 -15.02
N VAL A 13 15.01 -43.19 -14.05
CA VAL A 13 15.67 -43.59 -12.78
C VAL A 13 16.00 -42.46 -11.79
N VAL A 14 16.32 -41.26 -12.24
CA VAL A 14 16.78 -40.13 -11.37
C VAL A 14 15.76 -39.02 -11.26
N GLY A 15 14.85 -38.88 -12.25
CA GLY A 15 13.91 -37.74 -12.34
C GLY A 15 12.96 -37.58 -11.15
N SER A 16 12.50 -38.69 -10.55
CA SER A 16 11.62 -38.61 -9.39
C SER A 16 12.35 -38.15 -8.12
N ARG A 17 13.62 -38.54 -7.96
CA ARG A 17 14.45 -38.06 -6.81
C ARG A 17 14.88 -36.62 -6.99
N LEU A 18 15.24 -36.19 -8.20
CA LEU A 18 15.54 -34.80 -8.51
C LEU A 18 14.30 -33.89 -8.30
N LEU A 19 13.10 -34.34 -8.71
CA LEU A 19 11.86 -33.62 -8.45
C LEU A 19 11.52 -33.54 -6.96
N SER A 20 11.76 -34.58 -6.18
CA SER A 20 11.53 -34.54 -4.72
C SER A 20 12.53 -33.60 -4.05
N LEU A 21 13.81 -33.62 -4.44
CA LEU A 21 14.84 -32.71 -3.94
C LEU A 21 14.53 -31.24 -4.32
N SER A 22 14.18 -30.98 -5.57
CA SER A 22 13.85 -29.62 -6.02
C SER A 22 12.60 -29.07 -5.33
N ARG A 23 11.59 -29.91 -5.07
CA ARG A 23 10.40 -29.53 -4.30
C ARG A 23 10.68 -29.34 -2.81
N SER A 24 11.61 -30.14 -2.24
CA SER A 24 12.06 -29.96 -0.85
C SER A 24 12.85 -28.66 -0.70
N LEU A 25 13.83 -28.41 -1.58
CA LEU A 25 14.59 -27.16 -1.63
C LEU A 25 13.68 -25.95 -1.84
N ARG A 26 12.75 -26.03 -2.79
CA ARG A 26 11.79 -24.96 -3.03
C ARG A 26 10.89 -24.73 -1.82
N ARG A 27 10.42 -25.78 -1.13
CA ARG A 27 9.65 -25.63 0.12
C ARG A 27 10.49 -25.01 1.23
N SER A 28 11.75 -25.44 1.38
CA SER A 28 12.67 -24.86 2.39
C SER A 28 12.98 -23.39 2.09
N VAL A 29 13.21 -23.01 0.84
CA VAL A 29 13.43 -21.62 0.45
C VAL A 29 12.15 -20.78 0.63
N VAL A 30 10.98 -21.32 0.29
CA VAL A 30 9.70 -20.62 0.47
C VAL A 30 9.34 -20.51 1.95
N SER A 31 9.54 -21.55 2.76
CA SER A 31 9.32 -21.47 4.22
C SER A 31 10.32 -20.54 4.90
N PHE A 32 11.57 -20.54 4.45
CA PHE A 32 12.59 -19.62 4.91
C PHE A 32 12.23 -18.15 4.59
N ALA A 33 11.69 -17.88 3.42
CA ALA A 33 11.24 -16.55 3.01
C ALA A 33 9.90 -16.13 3.65
N GLN A 34 9.17 -17.06 4.27
CA GLN A 34 7.87 -16.81 4.90
C GLN A 34 7.93 -16.64 6.43
N GLU A 35 9.09 -16.79 7.05
CA GLU A 35 9.26 -16.42 8.45
C GLU A 35 9.38 -14.90 8.60
N PRO A 36 8.39 -14.23 9.19
CA PRO A 36 8.28 -12.76 9.14
C PRO A 36 9.47 -12.00 9.75
N GLY A 37 10.25 -12.63 10.60
CA GLY A 37 11.35 -12.01 11.33
C GLY A 37 12.74 -12.30 10.77
N ARG A 38 12.87 -13.32 9.93
CA ARG A 38 14.16 -13.90 9.55
C ARG A 38 15.17 -12.91 8.98
N LEU A 39 14.71 -12.04 8.09
CA LEU A 39 15.56 -11.00 7.50
C LEU A 39 16.20 -10.10 8.58
N PHE A 40 15.42 -9.73 9.59
CA PHE A 40 15.89 -8.85 10.67
C PHE A 40 16.85 -9.58 11.61
N GLU A 41 16.58 -10.87 11.90
CA GLU A 41 17.47 -11.71 12.68
C GLU A 41 18.82 -11.92 11.99
N ASP A 42 18.82 -12.15 10.68
CA ASP A 42 20.04 -12.28 9.86
C ASP A 42 20.85 -10.96 9.83
N LEU A 43 20.21 -9.82 10.06
CA LEU A 43 20.84 -8.51 10.24
C LEU A 43 21.27 -8.24 11.71
N GLY A 44 21.09 -9.18 12.61
CA GLY A 44 21.45 -9.04 14.02
C GLY A 44 20.44 -8.25 14.86
N ILE A 45 19.21 -8.08 14.38
CA ILE A 45 18.12 -7.42 15.09
C ILE A 45 17.23 -8.50 15.71
N THR A 46 17.04 -8.46 17.02
CA THR A 46 16.11 -9.37 17.68
C THR A 46 14.68 -9.09 17.22
N TYR A 47 13.96 -10.14 16.79
CA TYR A 47 12.58 -10.03 16.33
C TYR A 47 11.60 -10.61 17.35
N ILE A 48 10.57 -9.85 17.70
CA ILE A 48 9.45 -10.26 18.55
C ILE A 48 8.15 -10.10 17.76
N GLY A 49 7.41 -11.16 17.52
CA GLY A 49 6.12 -11.11 16.84
C GLY A 49 5.84 -12.35 16.00
N VAL A 50 4.75 -12.38 15.27
CA VAL A 50 3.71 -11.35 15.06
C VAL A 50 2.74 -11.37 16.25
N ILE A 51 2.51 -10.23 16.92
CA ILE A 51 1.58 -10.11 18.05
C ILE A 51 0.31 -9.34 17.63
N ASP A 52 -0.80 -9.61 18.33
CA ASP A 52 -2.04 -8.85 18.11
C ASP A 52 -1.95 -7.50 18.83
N GLY A 53 -1.90 -6.40 18.07
CA GLY A 53 -1.85 -5.04 18.60
C GLY A 53 -3.14 -4.56 19.26
N HIS A 54 -4.21 -5.35 19.21
CA HIS A 54 -5.44 -5.10 19.95
C HIS A 54 -5.57 -5.94 21.23
N ASP A 55 -4.60 -6.82 21.46
CA ASP A 55 -4.46 -7.58 22.72
C ASP A 55 -3.46 -6.87 23.64
N ARG A 56 -3.99 -6.21 24.68
CA ARG A 56 -3.18 -5.45 25.62
C ARG A 56 -2.15 -6.31 26.35
N ALA A 57 -2.52 -7.53 26.72
CA ALA A 57 -1.61 -8.41 27.48
C ALA A 57 -0.42 -8.87 26.62
N GLN A 58 -0.68 -9.20 25.33
CA GLN A 58 0.40 -9.52 24.39
C GLN A 58 1.33 -8.32 24.16
N MET A 59 0.77 -7.12 24.04
CA MET A 59 1.57 -5.89 23.84
C MET A 59 2.45 -5.61 25.06
N GLU A 60 1.91 -5.65 26.28
CA GLU A 60 2.65 -5.45 27.52
C GLU A 60 3.80 -6.47 27.64
N SER A 61 3.53 -7.76 27.48
CA SER A 61 4.53 -8.82 27.54
C SER A 61 5.63 -8.66 26.47
N ALA A 62 5.26 -8.26 25.24
CA ALA A 62 6.24 -8.05 24.18
C ALA A 62 7.16 -6.87 24.47
N PHE A 63 6.63 -5.76 24.99
CA PHE A 63 7.44 -4.60 25.37
C PHE A 63 8.33 -4.89 26.57
N GLU A 64 7.83 -5.58 27.60
CA GLU A 64 8.67 -6.03 28.74
C GLU A 64 9.84 -6.87 28.27
N SER A 65 9.59 -7.83 27.36
CA SER A 65 10.63 -8.67 26.77
C SER A 65 11.62 -7.84 25.96
N ALA A 66 11.13 -6.90 25.16
CA ALA A 66 11.98 -6.04 24.32
C ALA A 66 12.89 -5.15 25.15
N PHE A 67 12.36 -4.50 26.19
CA PHE A 67 13.14 -3.62 27.08
C PHE A 67 14.18 -4.36 27.92
N ALA A 68 13.93 -5.63 28.26
CA ALA A 68 14.89 -6.44 29.01
C ALA A 68 16.16 -6.77 28.19
N LEU A 69 16.10 -6.73 26.86
CA LEU A 69 17.21 -7.15 25.99
C LEU A 69 18.33 -6.13 25.84
N GLN A 70 18.12 -4.86 26.19
CA GLN A 70 19.11 -3.76 26.05
C GLN A 70 19.84 -3.73 24.68
N ALA A 71 19.16 -4.13 23.63
CA ALA A 71 19.63 -4.23 22.25
C ALA A 71 18.57 -3.71 21.30
N PRO A 72 18.89 -3.42 20.03
CA PRO A 72 17.87 -3.13 19.03
C PRO A 72 16.90 -4.31 18.86
N VAL A 73 15.62 -4.05 19.02
CA VAL A 73 14.55 -5.05 18.91
C VAL A 73 13.50 -4.54 17.94
N LEU A 74 13.06 -5.40 17.03
CA LEU A 74 11.91 -5.16 16.17
C LEU A 74 10.69 -5.88 16.75
N VAL A 75 9.72 -5.11 17.23
CA VAL A 75 8.43 -5.64 17.68
C VAL A 75 7.43 -5.55 16.54
N HIS A 76 7.04 -6.69 15.98
CA HIS A 76 6.08 -6.75 14.88
C HIS A 76 4.66 -6.88 15.40
N VAL A 77 3.90 -5.82 15.25
CA VAL A 77 2.52 -5.72 15.75
C VAL A 77 1.56 -5.72 14.56
N ARG A 78 0.58 -6.60 14.57
CA ARG A 78 -0.51 -6.61 13.59
C ARG A 78 -1.73 -5.90 14.16
N THR A 79 -2.22 -4.90 13.46
CA THR A 79 -3.42 -4.15 13.84
C THR A 79 -4.46 -4.17 12.70
N GLN A 80 -5.71 -3.93 13.07
CA GLN A 80 -6.79 -3.67 12.12
C GLN A 80 -7.10 -2.18 12.13
N LYS A 81 -6.97 -1.55 10.97
CA LYS A 81 -7.25 -0.12 10.81
C LYS A 81 -8.72 0.19 11.11
N GLY A 82 -8.97 1.20 11.94
CA GLY A 82 -10.32 1.59 12.35
C GLY A 82 -10.93 0.77 13.48
N ARG A 83 -10.23 -0.23 14.01
CA ARG A 83 -10.73 -1.14 15.07
C ARG A 83 -11.32 -0.38 16.25
N GLY A 84 -12.52 -0.81 16.67
CA GLY A 84 -13.28 -0.18 17.76
C GLY A 84 -14.27 0.88 17.30
N TYR A 85 -14.23 1.28 16.02
CA TYR A 85 -15.20 2.21 15.44
C TYR A 85 -15.77 1.64 14.13
N ARG A 86 -16.96 1.04 14.19
CA ARG A 86 -17.59 0.32 13.08
C ARG A 86 -17.56 1.05 11.72
N PRO A 87 -17.85 2.37 11.62
CA PRO A 87 -17.75 3.05 10.34
C PRO A 87 -16.35 3.05 9.75
N ALA A 88 -15.31 3.19 10.58
CA ALA A 88 -13.92 3.15 10.13
C ALA A 88 -13.43 1.73 9.82
N GLU A 89 -13.98 0.71 10.47
CA GLU A 89 -13.73 -0.69 10.12
C GLU A 89 -14.32 -1.05 8.75
N ALA A 90 -15.49 -0.49 8.42
CA ALA A 90 -16.16 -0.70 7.14
C ALA A 90 -15.52 0.05 5.98
N ASP A 91 -14.96 1.24 6.24
CA ASP A 91 -14.28 2.09 5.23
C ASP A 91 -13.02 2.74 5.80
N PRO A 92 -11.94 1.96 6.00
CA PRO A 92 -10.71 2.48 6.59
C PRO A 92 -9.98 3.49 5.71
N VAL A 93 -10.29 3.56 4.42
CA VAL A 93 -9.67 4.50 3.48
C VAL A 93 -10.21 5.90 3.70
N THR A 94 -11.53 6.06 3.70
CA THR A 94 -12.18 7.36 3.96
C THR A 94 -11.84 7.89 5.35
N PHE A 95 -11.82 7.00 6.37
CA PHE A 95 -11.50 7.38 7.74
C PHE A 95 -10.01 7.57 8.03
N HIS A 96 -9.12 7.23 7.11
CA HIS A 96 -7.69 7.43 7.31
C HIS A 96 -7.29 8.91 7.43
N GLY A 97 -7.93 9.76 6.68
CA GLY A 97 -7.68 11.21 6.66
C GLY A 97 -8.96 12.01 6.90
N ALA A 98 -9.94 11.42 7.61
CA ALA A 98 -11.17 12.13 7.92
C ALA A 98 -10.85 13.42 8.70
N ALA A 99 -11.24 14.55 8.12
CA ALA A 99 -11.24 15.80 8.86
C ALA A 99 -12.13 15.62 10.09
N LEU A 100 -11.64 16.05 11.25
CA LEU A 100 -12.51 16.18 12.42
C LEU A 100 -13.74 16.98 11.99
N PRO A 101 -14.97 16.62 12.45
CA PRO A 101 -16.12 17.45 12.23
C PRO A 101 -15.69 18.87 12.60
N GLN A 102 -15.77 19.80 11.64
CA GLN A 102 -15.53 21.19 11.96
C GLN A 102 -16.57 21.52 13.02
N MET A 103 -16.14 21.56 14.27
CA MET A 103 -16.90 22.29 15.27
C MET A 103 -17.01 23.67 14.67
N ALA A 104 -18.22 24.02 14.24
CA ALA A 104 -18.47 25.29 13.60
C ALA A 104 -18.08 26.36 14.60
N VAL A 105 -16.90 26.92 14.41
CA VAL A 105 -16.42 28.04 15.20
C VAL A 105 -17.36 29.16 14.88
N GLY A 106 -18.27 29.46 15.82
CA GLY A 106 -19.23 30.53 15.68
C GLY A 106 -20.70 30.16 15.50
N ILE A 107 -21.09 28.87 15.51
CA ILE A 107 -22.52 28.55 15.66
C ILE A 107 -22.89 28.81 17.13
N PRO A 108 -23.83 29.72 17.41
CA PRO A 108 -24.37 29.88 18.75
C PRO A 108 -24.98 28.56 19.20
N THR A 109 -24.43 27.95 20.24
CA THR A 109 -25.05 26.80 20.88
C THR A 109 -25.97 27.26 22.01
N ASP A 110 -27.09 26.58 22.16
CA ASP A 110 -27.92 26.75 23.34
C ASP A 110 -27.19 26.30 24.62
N SER A 111 -27.77 26.54 25.77
CA SER A 111 -27.20 26.17 27.07
C SER A 111 -26.94 24.67 27.25
N TYR A 112 -27.34 23.83 26.30
CA TYR A 112 -27.13 22.39 26.27
C TYR A 112 -26.19 21.95 25.15
N GLY A 113 -25.48 22.88 24.46
CA GLY A 113 -24.53 22.59 23.42
C GLY A 113 -25.15 22.16 22.06
N LYS A 114 -26.44 22.34 21.89
CA LYS A 114 -27.13 22.06 20.63
C LYS A 114 -27.02 23.24 19.68
N ALA A 115 -26.60 23.03 18.45
CA ALA A 115 -26.52 24.09 17.45
C ALA A 115 -27.88 24.75 17.25
N SER A 116 -27.95 26.07 17.46
CA SER A 116 -29.15 26.87 17.23
C SER A 116 -29.04 27.57 15.88
N GLY A 117 -29.79 27.11 14.91
CA GLY A 117 -29.89 27.68 13.58
C GLY A 117 -29.89 26.63 12.48
N ASP A 118 -30.58 26.91 11.39
CA ASP A 118 -30.49 26.09 10.19
C ASP A 118 -29.06 26.11 9.63
N PRO A 119 -28.50 24.97 9.20
CA PRO A 119 -27.19 24.95 8.58
C PRO A 119 -27.21 25.87 7.36
N ALA A 120 -26.26 26.80 7.30
CA ALA A 120 -26.09 27.65 6.12
C ALA A 120 -26.02 26.78 4.85
N PRO A 121 -26.65 27.18 3.73
CA PRO A 121 -26.58 26.45 2.50
C PRO A 121 -25.13 26.17 2.13
N ILE A 122 -24.76 24.90 2.02
CA ILE A 122 -23.41 24.50 1.58
C ILE A 122 -23.28 24.95 0.13
N ALA A 123 -22.48 25.99 -0.12
CA ALA A 123 -22.16 26.40 -1.47
C ALA A 123 -21.59 25.20 -2.25
N PRO A 124 -21.95 25.03 -3.55
CA PRO A 124 -21.42 23.95 -4.36
C PRO A 124 -19.88 24.01 -4.31
N LYS A 125 -19.27 22.97 -3.78
CA LYS A 125 -17.80 22.89 -3.68
C LYS A 125 -17.25 22.84 -5.09
N ALA A 126 -16.42 23.81 -5.45
CA ALA A 126 -15.72 23.78 -6.74
C ALA A 126 -14.97 22.47 -6.92
N PRO A 127 -14.92 21.90 -8.15
CA PRO A 127 -14.15 20.70 -8.40
C PRO A 127 -12.69 20.92 -8.02
N ASN A 128 -12.11 20.00 -7.26
CA ASN A 128 -10.71 20.07 -6.89
C ASN A 128 -9.82 19.64 -8.06
N TYR A 129 -8.55 20.04 -8.05
CA TYR A 129 -7.57 19.69 -9.10
C TYR A 129 -7.45 18.17 -9.30
N THR A 130 -7.52 17.37 -8.26
CA THR A 130 -7.48 15.91 -8.32
C THR A 130 -8.62 15.35 -9.17
N ALA A 131 -9.84 15.84 -8.96
CA ALA A 131 -11.00 15.39 -9.73
C ALA A 131 -10.91 15.78 -11.20
N PHE A 132 -10.43 16.99 -11.50
CA PHE A 132 -10.20 17.47 -12.86
C PHE A 132 -9.10 16.64 -13.54
N PHE A 133 -7.95 16.47 -12.90
CA PHE A 133 -6.84 15.66 -13.40
C PHE A 133 -7.28 14.23 -13.75
N ALA A 134 -8.01 13.57 -12.83
CA ALA A 134 -8.48 12.21 -13.08
C ALA A 134 -9.42 12.13 -14.29
N ALA A 135 -10.33 13.08 -14.44
CA ALA A 135 -11.26 13.12 -15.56
C ALA A 135 -10.54 13.32 -16.91
N GLU A 136 -9.59 14.27 -16.98
CA GLU A 136 -8.81 14.53 -18.19
C GLU A 136 -7.90 13.35 -18.54
N LEU A 137 -7.29 12.71 -17.56
CA LEU A 137 -6.44 11.53 -17.80
C LEU A 137 -7.27 10.35 -18.35
N ILE A 138 -8.48 10.13 -17.82
CA ILE A 138 -9.40 9.11 -18.33
C ILE A 138 -9.82 9.45 -19.78
N ALA A 139 -10.15 10.69 -20.07
CA ALA A 139 -10.53 11.11 -21.41
C ALA A 139 -9.36 10.95 -22.42
N ALA A 140 -8.15 11.31 -22.03
CA ALA A 140 -6.95 11.10 -22.85
C ALA A 140 -6.69 9.60 -23.09
N ALA A 141 -6.83 8.78 -22.08
CA ALA A 141 -6.62 7.32 -22.16
C ALA A 141 -7.69 6.61 -23.02
N ALA A 142 -8.86 7.20 -23.23
CA ALA A 142 -9.87 6.69 -24.15
C ALA A 142 -9.40 6.74 -25.59
N THR A 143 -8.59 7.74 -25.96
CA THR A 143 -8.09 7.95 -27.33
C THR A 143 -6.68 7.41 -27.54
N ASP A 144 -5.88 7.28 -26.48
CA ASP A 144 -4.53 6.73 -26.56
C ASP A 144 -4.33 5.53 -25.60
N ARG A 145 -4.29 4.34 -26.17
CA ARG A 145 -4.11 3.10 -25.41
C ARG A 145 -2.72 2.95 -24.77
N ARG A 146 -1.75 3.75 -25.13
CA ARG A 146 -0.39 3.75 -24.56
C ARG A 146 -0.33 4.40 -23.19
N ILE A 147 -1.35 5.18 -22.81
CA ILE A 147 -1.41 5.83 -21.51
C ILE A 147 -1.59 4.80 -20.42
N VAL A 148 -0.68 4.84 -19.46
CA VAL A 148 -0.63 3.99 -18.27
C VAL A 148 -0.52 4.90 -17.05
N ALA A 149 -1.29 4.64 -16.01
CA ALA A 149 -1.27 5.42 -14.77
C ALA A 149 -0.57 4.64 -13.65
N ILE A 150 0.33 5.31 -12.94
CA ILE A 150 1.12 4.73 -11.85
C ILE A 150 1.00 5.62 -10.61
N THR A 151 0.82 5.00 -9.44
CA THR A 151 0.89 5.69 -8.14
C THR A 151 1.67 4.84 -7.13
N ALA A 152 1.97 5.42 -5.97
CA ALA A 152 2.72 4.78 -4.90
C ALA A 152 1.94 4.80 -3.58
N GLY A 153 0.92 3.93 -3.47
CA GLY A 153 0.11 3.77 -2.27
C GLY A 153 -0.90 4.90 -2.01
N MET A 154 -1.22 5.72 -3.04
CA MET A 154 -2.13 6.86 -2.88
C MET A 154 -3.17 7.01 -4.01
N PRO A 155 -3.87 5.94 -4.43
CA PRO A 155 -4.77 5.99 -5.57
C PRO A 155 -5.92 6.98 -5.37
N THR A 156 -6.57 6.97 -4.23
CA THR A 156 -7.70 7.86 -3.91
C THR A 156 -7.25 9.32 -3.80
N GLY A 157 -6.08 9.56 -3.19
CA GLY A 157 -5.55 10.90 -3.00
C GLY A 157 -5.12 11.57 -4.30
N THR A 158 -4.68 10.82 -5.28
CA THR A 158 -4.33 11.28 -6.63
C THR A 158 -5.49 11.23 -7.62
N GLY A 159 -6.63 10.60 -7.24
CA GLY A 159 -7.78 10.39 -8.11
C GLY A 159 -7.62 9.24 -9.10
N LEU A 160 -6.51 8.49 -9.01
CA LEU A 160 -6.24 7.35 -9.89
C LEU A 160 -7.07 6.11 -9.58
N ASP A 161 -7.79 6.06 -8.46
CA ASP A 161 -8.84 5.07 -8.18
C ASP A 161 -9.91 5.07 -9.28
N ARG A 162 -10.27 6.25 -9.81
CA ARG A 162 -11.20 6.40 -10.93
C ARG A 162 -10.61 5.89 -12.24
N PHE A 163 -9.34 6.15 -12.47
CA PHE A 163 -8.62 5.63 -13.64
C PHE A 163 -8.53 4.09 -13.57
N ALA A 164 -8.21 3.54 -12.41
CA ALA A 164 -8.17 2.10 -12.15
C ALA A 164 -9.52 1.42 -12.43
N ALA A 165 -10.63 2.06 -12.05
CA ALA A 165 -11.98 1.56 -12.35
C ALA A 165 -12.29 1.55 -13.84
N ALA A 166 -11.82 2.56 -14.61
CA ALA A 166 -12.03 2.66 -16.04
C ALA A 166 -11.08 1.76 -16.86
N TYR A 167 -9.84 1.64 -16.43
CA TYR A 167 -8.75 0.98 -17.16
C TYR A 167 -7.88 0.13 -16.22
N PRO A 168 -8.39 -0.97 -15.62
CA PRO A 168 -7.68 -1.77 -14.62
C PRO A 168 -6.35 -2.36 -15.14
N ASP A 169 -6.29 -2.73 -16.42
CA ASP A 169 -5.09 -3.31 -17.05
C ASP A 169 -4.00 -2.27 -17.38
N ARG A 170 -4.27 -0.99 -17.13
CA ARG A 170 -3.35 0.13 -17.40
C ARG A 170 -3.09 0.98 -16.15
N PHE A 171 -3.43 0.44 -15.00
CA PHE A 171 -3.19 1.07 -13.70
C PHE A 171 -2.26 0.22 -12.84
N TYR A 172 -1.28 0.86 -12.21
CA TYR A 172 -0.35 0.22 -11.30
C TYR A 172 -0.22 1.03 -10.02
N ASP A 173 -0.50 0.39 -8.90
CA ASP A 173 -0.14 0.89 -7.58
C ASP A 173 1.05 0.07 -7.06
N VAL A 174 2.19 0.71 -6.97
CA VAL A 174 3.45 0.04 -6.56
C VAL A 174 3.62 -0.03 -5.05
N GLY A 175 2.62 0.40 -4.29
CA GLY A 175 2.74 0.55 -2.84
C GLY A 175 3.65 1.73 -2.47
N ILE A 176 4.21 1.73 -1.26
CA ILE A 176 5.11 2.81 -0.77
C ILE A 176 6.52 2.60 -1.36
N ALA A 177 6.63 2.75 -2.69
CA ALA A 177 7.86 2.52 -3.45
C ALA A 177 7.99 3.52 -4.61
N GLU A 178 8.15 4.79 -4.29
CA GLU A 178 8.19 5.89 -5.24
C GLU A 178 9.33 5.75 -6.25
N GLN A 179 10.48 5.26 -5.82
CA GLN A 179 11.63 4.96 -6.67
C GLN A 179 11.27 3.96 -7.76
N HIS A 180 10.56 2.88 -7.36
CA HIS A 180 10.10 1.86 -8.31
C HIS A 180 9.06 2.43 -9.29
N ALA A 181 8.18 3.31 -8.83
CA ALA A 181 7.20 3.97 -9.70
C ALA A 181 7.87 4.72 -10.85
N VAL A 182 8.92 5.49 -10.56
CA VAL A 182 9.65 6.28 -11.57
C VAL A 182 10.47 5.37 -12.49
N ALA A 183 11.27 4.44 -11.95
CA ALA A 183 12.06 3.52 -12.76
C ALA A 183 11.19 2.64 -13.67
N ALA A 184 10.01 2.16 -13.17
CA ALA A 184 9.07 1.42 -13.98
C ALA A 184 8.45 2.28 -15.08
N ALA A 185 8.17 3.55 -14.80
CA ALA A 185 7.66 4.50 -15.79
C ALA A 185 8.68 4.70 -16.93
N THR A 186 9.96 4.85 -16.60
CA THR A 186 11.04 4.93 -17.60
C THR A 186 11.05 3.71 -18.51
N GLY A 187 10.99 2.49 -17.94
CA GLY A 187 10.94 1.26 -18.73
C GLY A 187 9.70 1.19 -19.64
N ILE A 188 8.53 1.60 -19.15
CA ILE A 188 7.30 1.66 -19.94
C ILE A 188 7.43 2.68 -21.09
N ALA A 189 8.03 3.85 -20.83
CA ALA A 189 8.25 4.87 -21.85
C ALA A 189 9.21 4.38 -22.93
N MET A 190 10.31 3.73 -22.55
CA MET A 190 11.23 3.11 -23.49
C MET A 190 10.57 2.01 -24.35
N GLY A 191 9.58 1.32 -23.80
CA GLY A 191 8.75 0.34 -24.52
C GLY A 191 7.68 0.97 -25.42
N GLY A 192 7.63 2.30 -25.54
CA GLY A 192 6.66 3.04 -26.38
C GLY A 192 5.35 3.34 -25.66
N GLY A 193 5.24 3.07 -24.37
CA GLY A 193 4.12 3.47 -23.52
C GLY A 193 4.17 4.96 -23.18
N ARG A 194 3.09 5.46 -22.60
CA ARG A 194 2.97 6.84 -22.08
C ARG A 194 2.59 6.80 -20.60
N PRO A 195 3.54 6.56 -19.70
CA PRO A 195 3.27 6.49 -18.27
C PRO A 195 3.00 7.87 -17.70
N VAL A 196 2.02 7.93 -16.82
CA VAL A 196 1.70 9.10 -15.99
C VAL A 196 1.86 8.69 -14.53
N VAL A 197 2.88 9.21 -13.87
CA VAL A 197 3.18 8.93 -12.46
C VAL A 197 2.55 10.03 -11.61
N ALA A 198 1.53 9.68 -10.83
CA ALA A 198 0.85 10.61 -9.94
C ALA A 198 1.20 10.29 -8.48
N ILE A 199 2.04 11.12 -7.90
CA ILE A 199 2.57 11.01 -6.53
C ILE A 199 2.55 12.41 -5.91
N TYR A 200 2.21 12.53 -4.63
CA TYR A 200 2.31 13.80 -3.93
C TYR A 200 3.75 14.32 -3.92
N SER A 201 3.93 15.60 -4.18
CA SER A 201 5.26 16.23 -4.31
C SER A 201 6.20 15.93 -3.14
N THR A 202 5.67 15.91 -1.91
CA THR A 202 6.46 15.61 -0.72
C THR A 202 6.95 14.16 -0.68
N PHE A 203 6.21 13.20 -1.24
CA PHE A 203 6.64 11.80 -1.32
C PHE A 203 7.51 11.53 -2.55
N LEU A 204 7.34 12.29 -3.62
CA LEU A 204 8.15 12.17 -4.83
C LEU A 204 9.65 12.47 -4.58
N GLN A 205 9.98 13.17 -3.49
CA GLN A 205 11.37 13.38 -3.05
C GLN A 205 12.16 12.07 -2.94
N ARG A 206 11.51 10.96 -2.56
CA ARG A 206 12.18 9.66 -2.44
C ARG A 206 12.66 9.08 -3.78
N ALA A 207 12.13 9.56 -4.89
CA ALA A 207 12.48 9.11 -6.23
C ALA A 207 13.34 10.13 -6.98
N TRP A 208 13.96 11.07 -6.27
CA TRP A 208 14.75 12.14 -6.90
C TRP A 208 15.85 11.60 -7.79
N ASP A 209 16.61 10.61 -7.30
CA ASP A 209 17.71 10.01 -8.06
C ASP A 209 17.19 9.38 -9.37
N GLN A 210 16.05 8.69 -9.33
CA GLN A 210 15.44 8.08 -10.51
C GLN A 210 14.96 9.14 -11.51
N ILE A 211 14.43 10.27 -11.03
CA ILE A 211 14.01 11.37 -11.92
C ILE A 211 15.19 12.00 -12.65
N VAL A 212 16.34 12.07 -11.98
CA VAL A 212 17.54 12.71 -12.53
C VAL A 212 18.32 11.76 -13.43
N HIS A 213 18.37 10.47 -13.07
CA HIS A 213 19.23 9.47 -13.72
C HIS A 213 18.49 8.73 -14.87
N ASP A 214 17.22 8.38 -14.66
CA ASP A 214 16.45 7.53 -15.57
C ASP A 214 15.61 8.39 -16.55
#